data_25f5fc7b3c4002f915b607a02fc76bef
#
_entry.id   25f5fc7b3c4002f915b607a02fc76bef
#
_cell.length_a   1.000
_cell.length_b   1.000
_cell.length_c   1.000
_cell.angle_alpha   90.00
_cell.angle_beta   90.00
_cell.angle_gamma   90.00
#
_symmetry.space_group_name_H-M   'P 1'
#
loop_
_entity.id
_entity.type
_entity.pdbx_description
1 polymer ?
#
loop_
_entity_poly.entity_id
_entity_poly.type
_entity_poly.pdbx_seq_one_letter_code
_entity_poly.pdbx_strand_id
1 'polypeptide(L)'
;MGGRETLDPDPCAATIEAIRESCPDLPISLTTGLWITRSSERRLELIERWSVLPDFCSVNFSEDGTNELCDLLLNRGVGIEAGLSSVADARALIDSGYVGQCLRILIEVEPGTKDPIRAAAAICRVLEGAGVRLPRLQHGMGEQAWPLLEDAIVHGYDVRIGFEDTLTLPDGSPANDNAELVAAALRLAKAPSRS
;
A
#
# COMPACT_ATOMS: atom_id res chain seq x y z
N MET A 1 -14.55 14.61 -13.79
CA MET A 1 -14.88 13.29 -14.34
C MET A 1 -14.55 12.29 -13.26
N GLY A 2 -15.51 11.47 -12.79
CA GLY A 2 -15.23 10.40 -11.83
C GLY A 2 -14.43 9.32 -12.55
N GLY A 3 -13.15 9.13 -12.15
CA GLY A 3 -12.35 8.02 -12.62
C GLY A 3 -12.98 6.70 -12.20
N ARG A 4 -12.86 5.66 -13.02
CA ARG A 4 -13.25 4.30 -12.68
C ARG A 4 -11.97 3.49 -12.44
N GLU A 5 -11.88 2.86 -11.28
CA GLU A 5 -10.80 1.90 -11.02
C GLU A 5 -10.90 0.70 -11.98
N THR A 6 -9.77 0.27 -12.51
CA THR A 6 -9.71 -0.85 -13.44
C THR A 6 -8.36 -1.55 -13.38
N LEU A 7 -8.37 -2.85 -13.66
CA LEU A 7 -7.18 -3.68 -13.92
C LEU A 7 -7.05 -4.04 -15.41
N ASP A 8 -7.84 -3.38 -16.28
CA ASP A 8 -7.74 -3.62 -17.73
C ASP A 8 -6.34 -3.28 -18.24
N PRO A 9 -5.75 -4.11 -19.13
CA PRO A 9 -4.37 -3.96 -19.57
C PRO A 9 -4.02 -2.60 -20.17
N ASP A 10 -4.87 -2.07 -21.06
CA ASP A 10 -4.56 -0.83 -21.79
C ASP A 10 -4.51 0.40 -20.89
N PRO A 11 -5.48 0.66 -19.98
CA PRO A 11 -5.37 1.76 -19.01
C PRO A 11 -4.18 1.61 -18.05
N CYS A 12 -3.88 0.39 -17.58
CA CYS A 12 -2.73 0.14 -16.73
C CYS A 12 -1.42 0.44 -17.46
N ALA A 13 -1.27 -0.05 -18.69
CA ALA A 13 -0.10 0.21 -19.53
C ALA A 13 0.09 1.71 -19.77
N ALA A 14 -0.96 2.42 -20.22
CA ALA A 14 -0.89 3.85 -20.48
C ALA A 14 -0.50 4.66 -19.23
N THR A 15 -0.98 4.26 -18.05
CA THR A 15 -0.63 4.93 -16.79
C THR A 15 0.85 4.71 -16.45
N ILE A 16 1.35 3.48 -16.53
CA ILE A 16 2.75 3.15 -16.23
C ILE A 16 3.68 3.87 -17.21
N GLU A 17 3.37 3.86 -18.51
CA GLU A 17 4.16 4.51 -19.55
C GLU A 17 4.25 6.03 -19.33
N ALA A 18 3.12 6.69 -19.03
CA ALA A 18 3.09 8.12 -18.76
C ALA A 18 3.92 8.51 -17.52
N ILE A 19 3.89 7.69 -16.47
CA ILE A 19 4.71 7.92 -15.28
C ILE A 19 6.18 7.71 -15.60
N ARG A 20 6.56 6.63 -16.30
CA ARG A 20 7.95 6.35 -16.69
C ARG A 20 8.54 7.40 -17.61
N GLU A 21 7.73 7.96 -18.53
CA GLU A 21 8.16 9.08 -19.38
C GLU A 21 8.50 10.32 -18.56
N SER A 22 7.70 10.62 -17.52
CA SER A 22 7.87 11.80 -16.69
C SER A 22 8.90 11.60 -15.56
N CYS A 23 9.00 10.39 -15.02
CA CYS A 23 9.81 10.03 -13.85
C CYS A 23 10.45 8.64 -14.04
N PRO A 24 11.48 8.51 -14.93
CA PRO A 24 12.00 7.21 -15.37
C PRO A 24 12.60 6.34 -14.24
N ASP A 25 13.12 6.97 -13.19
CA ASP A 25 13.80 6.29 -12.08
C ASP A 25 12.87 5.97 -10.89
N LEU A 26 11.59 6.34 -10.99
CA LEU A 26 10.64 6.13 -9.90
C LEU A 26 10.01 4.74 -9.96
N PRO A 27 10.14 3.90 -8.91
CA PRO A 27 9.42 2.63 -8.85
C PRO A 27 7.90 2.85 -8.85
N ILE A 28 7.20 2.09 -9.69
CA ILE A 28 5.75 2.21 -9.88
C ILE A 28 5.06 1.00 -9.26
N SER A 29 4.07 1.27 -8.41
CA SER A 29 3.15 0.26 -7.90
C SER A 29 1.77 0.42 -8.50
N LEU A 30 1.08 -0.71 -8.71
CA LEU A 30 -0.36 -0.75 -8.95
C LEU A 30 -1.07 -1.50 -7.84
N THR A 31 -2.29 -1.06 -7.52
CA THR A 31 -3.19 -1.86 -6.69
C THR A 31 -3.69 -3.08 -7.44
N THR A 32 -3.96 -4.17 -6.71
CA THR A 32 -4.60 -5.37 -7.26
C THR A 32 -5.87 -5.73 -6.48
N GLY A 33 -6.45 -4.77 -5.80
CA GLY A 33 -7.58 -4.96 -4.89
C GLY A 33 -8.76 -5.71 -5.52
N LEU A 34 -9.27 -6.70 -4.79
CA LEU A 34 -10.37 -7.56 -5.25
C LEU A 34 -11.67 -6.77 -5.50
N TRP A 35 -11.86 -5.65 -4.80
CA TRP A 35 -13.03 -4.78 -4.99
C TRP A 35 -13.19 -4.24 -6.41
N ILE A 36 -12.08 -4.14 -7.18
CA ILE A 36 -12.09 -3.64 -8.56
C ILE A 36 -12.82 -4.61 -9.50
N THR A 37 -12.58 -5.90 -9.33
CA THR A 37 -13.11 -6.96 -10.21
C THR A 37 -14.25 -7.75 -9.58
N ARG A 38 -14.31 -7.80 -8.25
CA ARG A 38 -15.25 -8.61 -7.45
C ARG A 38 -15.19 -10.11 -7.72
N SER A 39 -14.12 -10.58 -8.38
CA SER A 39 -13.81 -11.98 -8.66
C SER A 39 -12.31 -12.18 -8.73
N SER A 40 -11.80 -13.17 -8.01
CA SER A 40 -10.37 -13.53 -8.01
C SER A 40 -9.95 -14.07 -9.38
N GLU A 41 -10.79 -14.87 -10.04
CA GLU A 41 -10.51 -15.38 -11.39
C GLU A 41 -10.40 -14.23 -12.39
N ARG A 42 -11.35 -13.27 -12.35
CA ARG A 42 -11.31 -12.13 -13.26
C ARG A 42 -10.12 -11.24 -13.00
N ARG A 43 -9.71 -11.07 -11.73
CA ARG A 43 -8.50 -10.36 -11.34
C ARG A 43 -7.26 -10.98 -11.98
N LEU A 44 -7.08 -12.30 -11.83
CA LEU A 44 -5.95 -13.03 -12.41
C LEU A 44 -5.94 -12.94 -13.94
N GLU A 45 -7.09 -13.18 -14.62
CA GLU A 45 -7.20 -13.04 -16.08
C GLU A 45 -6.74 -11.67 -16.60
N LEU A 46 -7.13 -10.59 -15.92
CA LEU A 46 -6.77 -9.24 -16.34
C LEU A 46 -5.28 -8.98 -16.13
N ILE A 47 -4.75 -9.35 -14.96
CA ILE A 47 -3.33 -9.15 -14.63
C ILE A 47 -2.43 -10.01 -15.51
N GLU A 48 -2.82 -11.24 -15.85
CA GLU A 48 -2.08 -12.10 -16.79
C GLU A 48 -1.90 -11.45 -18.17
N ARG A 49 -2.85 -10.62 -18.59
CA ARG A 49 -2.83 -9.92 -19.88
C ARG A 49 -2.05 -8.60 -19.88
N TRP A 50 -1.52 -8.14 -18.75
CA TRP A 50 -0.72 -6.93 -18.73
C TRP A 50 0.53 -7.08 -19.60
N SER A 51 0.70 -6.19 -20.58
CA SER A 51 1.88 -6.14 -21.45
C SER A 51 2.99 -5.23 -20.91
N VAL A 52 2.60 -4.18 -20.17
CA VAL A 52 3.50 -3.29 -19.45
C VAL A 52 3.31 -3.56 -17.96
N LEU A 53 4.40 -3.89 -17.28
CA LEU A 53 4.35 -4.32 -15.88
C LEU A 53 4.79 -3.19 -14.94
N PRO A 54 4.15 -3.03 -13.77
CA PRO A 54 4.69 -2.20 -12.70
C PRO A 54 5.92 -2.87 -12.09
N ASP A 55 6.65 -2.15 -11.27
CA ASP A 55 7.80 -2.71 -10.55
C ASP A 55 7.35 -3.62 -9.39
N PHE A 56 6.20 -3.29 -8.78
CA PHE A 56 5.56 -4.11 -7.74
C PHE A 56 4.05 -3.86 -7.68
N CYS A 57 3.34 -4.70 -6.95
CA CYS A 57 1.92 -4.54 -6.66
C CYS A 57 1.66 -4.67 -5.16
N SER A 58 0.69 -3.92 -4.64
CA SER A 58 0.12 -4.22 -3.33
C SER A 58 -0.89 -5.36 -3.44
N VAL A 59 -0.73 -6.34 -2.54
CA VAL A 59 -1.55 -7.56 -2.45
C VAL A 59 -2.09 -7.68 -1.04
N ASN A 60 -3.42 -7.63 -0.89
CA ASN A 60 -4.08 -7.71 0.41
C ASN A 60 -4.21 -9.17 0.87
N PHE A 61 -3.65 -9.49 2.02
CA PHE A 61 -3.68 -10.85 2.58
C PHE A 61 -5.01 -11.21 3.27
N SER A 62 -5.98 -10.29 3.25
CA SER A 62 -7.38 -10.54 3.63
C SER A 62 -8.25 -11.05 2.48
N GLU A 63 -7.76 -11.03 1.24
CA GLU A 63 -8.57 -11.29 0.05
C GLU A 63 -8.47 -12.74 -0.43
N ASP A 64 -9.54 -13.22 -1.08
CA ASP A 64 -9.54 -14.53 -1.74
C ASP A 64 -8.62 -14.54 -2.97
N GLY A 65 -7.98 -15.69 -3.23
CA GLY A 65 -7.10 -15.89 -4.38
C GLY A 65 -5.75 -15.15 -4.26
N THR A 66 -5.34 -14.82 -3.02
CA THR A 66 -4.08 -14.09 -2.77
C THR A 66 -2.85 -14.91 -3.14
N ASN A 67 -2.84 -16.21 -2.85
CA ASN A 67 -1.68 -17.06 -3.16
C ASN A 67 -1.47 -17.19 -4.68
N GLU A 68 -2.54 -17.44 -5.43
CA GLU A 68 -2.51 -17.51 -6.90
C GLU A 68 -2.07 -16.17 -7.52
N LEU A 69 -2.47 -15.06 -6.91
CA LEU A 69 -2.04 -13.73 -7.32
C LEU A 69 -0.56 -13.51 -7.04
N CYS A 70 -0.05 -13.91 -5.88
CA CYS A 70 1.37 -13.85 -5.55
C CYS A 70 2.19 -14.66 -6.55
N ASP A 71 1.79 -15.90 -6.84
CA ASP A 71 2.46 -16.75 -7.82
C ASP A 71 2.50 -16.11 -9.21
N LEU A 72 1.37 -15.55 -9.68
CA LEU A 72 1.27 -14.89 -10.97
C LEU A 72 2.23 -13.69 -11.06
N LEU A 73 2.22 -12.81 -10.06
CA LEU A 73 3.07 -11.62 -10.02
C LEU A 73 4.55 -11.98 -9.99
N LEU A 74 4.95 -12.87 -9.09
CA LEU A 74 6.34 -13.32 -8.94
C LEU A 74 6.88 -14.01 -10.20
N ASN A 75 6.08 -14.88 -10.83
CA ASN A 75 6.44 -15.54 -12.08
C ASN A 75 6.64 -14.55 -13.24
N ARG A 76 6.06 -13.36 -13.14
CA ARG A 76 6.22 -12.28 -14.12
C ARG A 76 7.27 -11.24 -13.73
N GLY A 77 7.99 -11.46 -12.63
CA GLY A 77 9.02 -10.54 -12.13
C GLY A 77 8.48 -9.26 -11.49
N VAL A 78 7.20 -9.24 -11.09
CA VAL A 78 6.59 -8.13 -10.37
C VAL A 78 6.73 -8.36 -8.87
N GLY A 79 7.28 -7.38 -8.14
CA GLY A 79 7.44 -7.45 -6.69
C GLY A 79 6.11 -7.42 -5.94
N ILE A 80 6.12 -7.87 -4.70
CA ILE A 80 4.93 -7.88 -3.82
C ILE A 80 5.14 -6.93 -2.65
N GLU A 81 4.18 -6.02 -2.45
CA GLU A 81 3.98 -5.28 -1.22
C GLU A 81 2.80 -5.94 -0.48
N ALA A 82 3.07 -6.53 0.69
CA ALA A 82 2.05 -7.27 1.42
C ALA A 82 1.15 -6.33 2.23
N GLY A 83 -0.10 -6.15 1.79
CA GLY A 83 -1.12 -5.33 2.44
C GLY A 83 -1.77 -6.06 3.61
N LEU A 84 -1.73 -5.43 4.78
CA LEU A 84 -2.25 -5.95 6.04
C LEU A 84 -3.11 -4.91 6.75
N SER A 85 -4.39 -5.19 6.93
CA SER A 85 -5.32 -4.32 7.66
C SER A 85 -5.60 -4.81 9.08
N SER A 86 -5.25 -6.07 9.37
CA SER A 86 -5.55 -6.72 10.65
C SER A 86 -4.46 -7.70 11.10
N VAL A 87 -4.56 -8.11 12.37
CA VAL A 87 -3.76 -9.21 12.93
C VAL A 87 -4.02 -10.55 12.20
N ALA A 88 -5.23 -10.74 11.68
CA ALA A 88 -5.56 -11.94 10.91
C ALA A 88 -4.77 -11.99 9.60
N ASP A 89 -4.65 -10.85 8.91
CA ASP A 89 -3.89 -10.75 7.65
C ASP A 89 -2.39 -10.98 7.87
N ALA A 90 -1.86 -10.45 8.99
CA ALA A 90 -0.47 -10.70 9.36
C ALA A 90 -0.18 -12.21 9.58
N ARG A 91 -1.13 -12.93 10.18
CA ARG A 91 -1.04 -14.38 10.32
C ARG A 91 -1.18 -15.09 8.97
N ALA A 92 -2.15 -14.66 8.14
CA ALA A 92 -2.31 -15.21 6.80
C ALA A 92 -1.03 -15.07 5.96
N LEU A 93 -0.37 -13.92 6.00
CA LEU A 93 0.92 -13.71 5.34
C LEU A 93 2.00 -14.67 5.89
N ILE A 94 2.11 -14.81 7.21
CA ILE A 94 3.10 -15.70 7.83
C ILE A 94 2.84 -17.15 7.42
N ASP A 95 1.59 -17.60 7.48
CA ASP A 95 1.18 -18.97 7.18
C ASP A 95 1.26 -19.29 5.68
N SER A 96 1.16 -18.28 4.80
CA SER A 96 1.24 -18.44 3.34
C SER A 96 2.62 -18.85 2.82
N GLY A 97 3.68 -18.53 3.59
CA GLY A 97 5.07 -18.74 3.15
C GLY A 97 5.65 -17.67 2.20
N TYR A 98 4.89 -16.63 1.84
CA TYR A 98 5.37 -15.58 0.93
C TYR A 98 6.21 -14.49 1.60
N VAL A 99 6.34 -14.47 2.93
CA VAL A 99 7.11 -13.44 3.65
C VAL A 99 8.48 -13.16 3.02
N GLY A 100 9.23 -14.21 2.72
CA GLY A 100 10.58 -14.08 2.13
C GLY A 100 10.62 -13.60 0.68
N GLN A 101 9.48 -13.47 0.03
CA GLN A 101 9.32 -13.06 -1.38
C GLN A 101 8.70 -11.66 -1.50
N CYS A 102 8.23 -11.06 -0.38
CA CYS A 102 7.71 -9.71 -0.38
C CYS A 102 8.84 -8.68 -0.28
N LEU A 103 8.65 -7.54 -0.93
CA LEU A 103 9.55 -6.39 -0.86
C LEU A 103 9.45 -5.67 0.47
N ARG A 104 8.21 -5.46 0.93
CA ARG A 104 7.88 -4.80 2.20
C ARG A 104 6.48 -5.15 2.67
N ILE A 105 6.17 -4.75 3.89
CA ILE A 105 4.84 -4.82 4.49
C ILE A 105 4.17 -3.46 4.35
N LEU A 106 2.94 -3.43 3.85
CA LEU A 106 2.05 -2.27 3.88
C LEU A 106 1.05 -2.46 5.03
N ILE A 107 1.09 -1.56 6.02
CA ILE A 107 0.14 -1.53 7.13
C ILE A 107 -0.90 -0.46 6.81
N GLU A 108 -2.12 -0.91 6.55
CA GLU A 108 -3.26 -0.06 6.21
C GLU A 108 -4.45 -0.40 7.11
N VAL A 109 -4.57 0.34 8.20
CA VAL A 109 -5.64 0.10 9.18
C VAL A 109 -6.99 0.54 8.61
N GLU A 110 -8.01 -0.32 8.76
CA GLU A 110 -9.36 -0.07 8.28
C GLU A 110 -9.90 1.29 8.73
N PRO A 111 -10.50 2.09 7.81
CA PRO A 111 -11.14 3.36 8.15
C PRO A 111 -12.19 3.21 9.26
N GLY A 112 -12.21 4.16 10.19
CA GLY A 112 -13.15 4.14 11.32
C GLY A 112 -12.71 3.23 12.48
N THR A 113 -11.53 2.62 12.43
CA THR A 113 -10.95 1.92 13.59
C THR A 113 -10.79 2.87 14.76
N LYS A 114 -11.34 2.50 15.93
CA LYS A 114 -11.41 3.38 17.12
C LYS A 114 -10.02 3.81 17.63
N ASP A 115 -9.05 2.92 17.56
CA ASP A 115 -7.66 3.16 17.96
C ASP A 115 -6.72 2.62 16.86
N PRO A 116 -6.49 3.41 15.80
CA PRO A 116 -5.75 2.94 14.64
C PRO A 116 -4.27 2.69 14.95
N ILE A 117 -3.65 3.49 15.81
CA ILE A 117 -2.24 3.32 16.21
C ILE A 117 -2.08 2.00 16.97
N ARG A 118 -2.99 1.69 17.89
CA ARG A 118 -2.96 0.42 18.61
C ARG A 118 -3.20 -0.78 17.68
N ALA A 119 -4.06 -0.64 16.69
CA ALA A 119 -4.31 -1.67 15.68
C ALA A 119 -3.04 -1.93 14.83
N ALA A 120 -2.42 -0.88 14.31
CA ALA A 120 -1.15 -0.98 13.58
C ALA A 120 -0.05 -1.63 14.44
N ALA A 121 0.10 -1.19 15.69
CA ALA A 121 1.05 -1.78 16.63
C ALA A 121 0.74 -3.27 16.93
N ALA A 122 -0.52 -3.70 16.88
CA ALA A 122 -0.87 -5.11 17.05
C ALA A 122 -0.43 -5.96 15.85
N ILE A 123 -0.58 -5.47 14.64
CA ILE A 123 -0.05 -6.09 13.42
C ILE A 123 1.48 -6.23 13.53
N CYS A 124 2.17 -5.15 13.88
CA CYS A 124 3.62 -5.14 14.03
C CYS A 124 4.11 -6.18 15.05
N ARG A 125 3.45 -6.29 16.20
CA ARG A 125 3.83 -7.29 17.22
C ARG A 125 3.72 -8.73 16.72
N VAL A 126 2.71 -9.06 15.93
CA VAL A 126 2.55 -10.39 15.33
C VAL A 126 3.70 -10.69 14.37
N LEU A 127 4.02 -9.76 13.50
CA LEU A 127 5.14 -9.88 12.56
C LEU A 127 6.48 -10.04 13.29
N GLU A 128 6.73 -9.25 14.31
CA GLU A 128 7.96 -9.31 15.14
C GLU A 128 8.07 -10.61 15.88
N GLY A 129 6.97 -11.10 16.48
CA GLY A 129 6.91 -12.39 17.15
C GLY A 129 7.23 -13.57 16.24
N ALA A 130 6.92 -13.45 14.94
CA ALA A 130 7.27 -14.42 13.91
C ALA A 130 8.65 -14.18 13.27
N GLY A 131 9.41 -13.18 13.72
CA GLY A 131 10.75 -12.88 13.21
C GLY A 131 10.76 -12.17 11.86
N VAL A 132 9.63 -11.63 11.38
CA VAL A 132 9.54 -10.87 10.13
C VAL A 132 10.27 -9.53 10.28
N ARG A 133 11.27 -9.27 9.40
CA ARG A 133 12.16 -8.09 9.43
C ARG A 133 12.07 -7.25 8.16
N LEU A 134 11.05 -7.45 7.34
CA LEU A 134 10.86 -6.66 6.13
C LEU A 134 10.65 -5.18 6.45
N PRO A 135 11.06 -4.27 5.54
CA PRO A 135 10.70 -2.87 5.62
C PRO A 135 9.18 -2.71 5.77
N ARG A 136 8.75 -1.67 6.45
CA ARG A 136 7.34 -1.37 6.68
C ARG A 136 7.00 -0.03 6.10
N LEU A 137 5.87 0.05 5.44
CA LEU A 137 5.18 1.28 5.09
C LEU A 137 3.87 1.31 5.87
N GLN A 138 3.55 2.45 6.49
CA GLN A 138 2.28 2.60 7.22
C GLN A 138 1.57 3.86 6.75
N HIS A 139 0.27 3.73 6.52
CA HIS A 139 -0.61 4.86 6.24
C HIS A 139 -2.01 4.61 6.76
N GLY A 140 -2.87 5.62 6.66
CA GLY A 140 -4.27 5.54 7.00
C GLY A 140 -5.09 6.43 6.09
N MET A 141 -6.42 6.35 6.19
CA MET A 141 -7.36 7.10 5.38
C MET A 141 -8.18 8.08 6.22
N GLY A 142 -8.62 9.18 5.60
CA GLY A 142 -9.44 10.20 6.23
C GLY A 142 -8.77 10.82 7.46
N GLU A 143 -9.47 10.82 8.58
CA GLU A 143 -8.99 11.39 9.86
C GLU A 143 -7.79 10.62 10.45
N GLN A 144 -7.57 9.37 10.00
CA GLN A 144 -6.46 8.52 10.48
C GLN A 144 -5.17 8.75 9.68
N ALA A 145 -5.22 9.42 8.52
CA ALA A 145 -4.08 9.56 7.62
C ALA A 145 -2.86 10.19 8.32
N TRP A 146 -3.03 11.38 8.89
CA TRP A 146 -1.92 12.07 9.56
C TRP A 146 -1.47 11.41 10.86
N PRO A 147 -2.37 10.97 11.78
CA PRO A 147 -1.95 10.24 12.98
C PRO A 147 -1.14 8.97 12.70
N LEU A 148 -1.53 8.16 11.71
CA LEU A 148 -0.79 6.95 11.35
C LEU A 148 0.53 7.26 10.63
N LEU A 149 0.58 8.34 9.83
CA LEU A 149 1.81 8.81 9.20
C LEU A 149 2.81 9.30 10.25
N GLU A 150 2.39 10.07 11.25
CA GLU A 150 3.24 10.53 12.34
C GLU A 150 3.77 9.35 13.17
N ASP A 151 2.92 8.38 13.48
CA ASP A 151 3.30 7.14 14.16
C ASP A 151 4.34 6.35 13.35
N ALA A 152 4.16 6.24 12.03
CA ALA A 152 5.14 5.60 11.14
C ALA A 152 6.52 6.29 11.21
N ILE A 153 6.55 7.63 11.18
CA ILE A 153 7.80 8.41 11.29
C ILE A 153 8.51 8.11 12.61
N VAL A 154 7.77 8.07 13.73
CA VAL A 154 8.34 7.76 15.06
C VAL A 154 8.98 6.38 15.09
N HIS A 155 8.42 5.40 14.37
CA HIS A 155 8.94 4.04 14.30
C HIS A 155 9.99 3.83 13.21
N GLY A 156 10.29 4.85 12.39
CA GLY A 156 11.25 4.75 11.28
C GLY A 156 10.72 3.91 10.11
N TYR A 157 9.39 3.87 9.93
CA TYR A 157 8.75 3.23 8.79
C TYR A 157 8.63 4.18 7.61
N ASP A 158 8.51 3.63 6.40
CA ASP A 158 8.10 4.39 5.24
C ASP A 158 6.66 4.92 5.41
N VAL A 159 6.35 6.01 4.72
CA VAL A 159 5.02 6.64 4.75
C VAL A 159 4.45 6.79 3.35
N ARG A 160 3.13 6.83 3.26
CA ARG A 160 2.38 7.16 2.05
C ARG A 160 1.34 8.24 2.40
N ILE A 161 1.15 9.18 1.48
CA ILE A 161 0.09 10.18 1.56
C ILE A 161 -0.29 10.67 0.16
N GLY A 162 -1.56 10.86 -0.08
CA GLY A 162 -2.11 11.39 -1.32
C GLY A 162 -3.60 11.66 -1.23
N PHE A 163 -4.20 12.12 -2.32
CA PHE A 163 -5.63 12.41 -2.41
C PHE A 163 -6.52 11.16 -2.26
N GLU A 164 -5.96 9.98 -2.40
CA GLU A 164 -6.63 8.73 -2.05
C GLU A 164 -6.82 8.62 -0.52
N ASP A 165 -5.84 9.09 0.24
CA ASP A 165 -5.80 8.94 1.69
C ASP A 165 -6.52 10.08 2.41
N THR A 166 -6.28 11.34 1.99
CA THR A 166 -6.89 12.53 2.59
C THR A 166 -6.88 13.73 1.64
N LEU A 167 -7.84 14.64 1.84
CA LEU A 167 -7.91 15.92 1.11
C LEU A 167 -7.45 17.12 1.97
N THR A 168 -6.99 16.88 3.20
CA THR A 168 -6.61 17.93 4.14
C THR A 168 -5.17 17.82 4.59
N LEU A 169 -4.56 18.98 4.87
CA LEU A 169 -3.26 19.11 5.52
C LEU A 169 -3.33 18.77 7.02
N PRO A 170 -2.19 18.63 7.73
CA PRO A 170 -2.19 18.32 9.18
C PRO A 170 -2.92 19.34 10.05
N ASP A 171 -3.04 20.59 9.60
CA ASP A 171 -3.76 21.66 10.30
C ASP A 171 -5.27 21.69 9.99
N GLY A 172 -5.76 20.76 9.16
CA GLY A 172 -7.15 20.65 8.74
C GLY A 172 -7.52 21.51 7.54
N SER A 173 -6.60 22.34 7.01
CA SER A 173 -6.86 23.11 5.79
C SER A 173 -6.90 22.20 4.55
N PRO A 174 -7.66 22.56 3.49
CA PRO A 174 -7.66 21.78 2.25
C PRO A 174 -6.28 21.77 1.59
N ALA A 175 -5.85 20.62 1.08
CA ALA A 175 -4.68 20.51 0.24
C ALA A 175 -5.04 20.82 -1.22
N ASN A 176 -4.16 21.52 -1.94
CA ASN A 176 -4.37 21.89 -3.34
C ASN A 176 -4.07 20.72 -4.30
N ASP A 177 -3.09 19.90 -3.96
CA ASP A 177 -2.64 18.76 -4.77
C ASP A 177 -1.83 17.75 -3.94
N ASN A 178 -1.46 16.63 -4.56
CA ASN A 178 -0.61 15.61 -3.94
C ASN A 178 0.77 16.12 -3.57
N ALA A 179 1.33 17.08 -4.32
CA ALA A 179 2.66 17.62 -4.03
C ALA A 179 2.66 18.37 -2.69
N GLU A 180 1.59 19.07 -2.37
CA GLU A 180 1.44 19.77 -1.09
C GLU A 180 1.33 18.79 0.10
N LEU A 181 0.56 17.70 -0.06
CA LEU A 181 0.48 16.62 0.94
C LEU A 181 1.85 15.99 1.18
N VAL A 182 2.56 15.61 0.13
CA VAL A 182 3.90 15.03 0.21
C VAL A 182 4.89 16.00 0.85
N ALA A 183 4.83 17.29 0.49
CA ALA A 183 5.68 18.31 1.11
C ALA A 183 5.38 18.46 2.61
N ALA A 184 4.12 18.34 3.04
CA ALA A 184 3.75 18.36 4.46
C ALA A 184 4.31 17.13 5.20
N ALA A 185 4.18 15.93 4.64
CA ALA A 185 4.75 14.70 5.19
C ALA A 185 6.27 14.78 5.35
N LEU A 186 6.97 15.31 4.34
CA LEU A 186 8.42 15.51 4.39
C LEU A 186 8.85 16.52 5.46
N ARG A 187 8.04 17.55 5.74
CA ARG A 187 8.30 18.48 6.85
C ARG A 187 8.18 17.78 8.20
N LEU A 188 7.17 16.94 8.39
CA LEU A 188 6.99 16.15 9.60
C LEU A 188 8.16 15.18 9.82
N ALA A 189 8.59 14.47 8.77
CA ALA A 189 9.70 13.51 8.84
C ALA A 189 11.06 14.18 9.16
N LYS A 190 11.25 15.46 8.81
CA LYS A 190 12.47 16.23 9.10
C LYS A 190 12.42 16.96 10.42
N ALA A 191 11.27 17.05 11.07
CA ALA A 191 11.14 17.72 12.37
C ALA A 191 11.88 16.88 13.43
N PRO A 192 12.67 17.53 14.33
CA PRO A 192 13.29 16.81 15.43
C PRO A 192 12.20 16.13 16.27
N SER A 193 12.42 14.84 16.59
CA SER A 193 11.50 14.08 17.43
C SER A 193 11.18 14.88 18.69
N ARG A 194 9.89 15.13 18.92
CA ARG A 194 9.47 15.75 20.19
C ARG A 194 9.75 14.75 21.31
N SER A 195 10.82 15.05 22.08
CA SER A 195 11.20 14.32 23.30
C SER A 195 10.13 14.47 24.39
#